data_71b01239be5bda69cde347b5797d8a28
#
_entry.id   71b01239be5bda69cde347b5797d8a28
#
_cell.length_a   1.000
_cell.length_b   1.000
_cell.length_c   1.000
_cell.angle_alpha   90.00
_cell.angle_beta   90.00
_cell.angle_gamma   90.00
#
_symmetry.space_group_name_H-M   'P 1'
#
loop_
_entity.id
_entity.type
_entity.pdbx_description
1 polymer ?
#
loop_
_entity_poly.entity_id
_entity_poly.type
_entity_poly.pdbx_seq_one_letter_code
_entity_poly.pdbx_strand_id
1 'polypeptide(L)' 'MLSEQIKKIRQKAFLSQDAFAKELGVAYSTINRWETGKSKPNLSAMKSLKDYCEKNGLSFDEIEAEWLIQPSQEEK' A
#
# COMPACT_ATOMS: atom_id res chain seq x y z
N MET A 1 -6.18 10.23 -1.38
CA MET A 1 -6.74 9.06 -0.72
C MET A 1 -5.74 7.92 -0.69
N LEU A 2 -5.94 7.02 0.24
CA LEU A 2 -4.97 5.95 0.47
C LEU A 2 -4.73 5.09 -0.77
N SER A 3 -5.81 4.71 -1.46
CA SER A 3 -5.67 3.88 -2.65
C SER A 3 -4.79 4.53 -3.69
N GLU A 4 -4.93 5.83 -3.87
CA GLU A 4 -4.11 6.56 -4.83
C GLU A 4 -2.66 6.65 -4.40
N GLN A 5 -2.42 6.81 -3.11
CA GLN A 5 -1.06 6.89 -2.62
C GLN A 5 -0.32 5.58 -2.80
N ILE A 6 -1.00 4.47 -2.57
CA ILE A 6 -0.40 3.17 -2.79
C ILE A 6 -0.07 2.98 -4.27
N LYS A 7 -1.01 3.33 -5.14
CA LYS A 7 -0.77 3.24 -6.57
C LYS A 7 0.41 4.09 -7.00
N LYS A 8 0.54 5.29 -6.44
CA LYS A 8 1.66 6.17 -6.77
C LYS A 8 3.00 5.57 -6.40
N ILE A 9 3.08 4.94 -5.24
CA ILE A 9 4.32 4.30 -4.83
C ILE A 9 4.70 3.22 -5.84
N ARG A 10 3.72 2.42 -6.23
CA ARG A 10 3.98 1.38 -7.23
C ARG A 10 4.46 1.99 -8.54
N GLN A 11 3.80 3.05 -8.98
CA GLN A 11 4.17 3.69 -10.24
C GLN A 11 5.55 4.34 -10.19
N LYS A 12 5.89 4.92 -9.05
CA LYS A 12 7.22 5.49 -8.88
C LYS A 12 8.30 4.43 -8.95
N ALA A 13 7.97 3.21 -8.57
CA ALA A 13 8.91 2.10 -8.65
C ALA A 13 8.90 1.41 -10.01
N PHE A 14 8.03 1.86 -10.91
CA PHE A 14 7.91 1.30 -12.24
C PHE A 14 7.53 -0.18 -12.22
N LEU A 15 6.62 -0.54 -11.31
CA LEU A 15 6.20 -1.92 -11.16
C LEU A 15 4.75 -2.11 -11.59
N SER A 16 4.47 -3.28 -12.17
CA SER A 16 3.09 -3.70 -12.36
C SER A 16 2.49 -4.09 -11.01
N GLN A 17 1.17 -4.26 -10.97
CA GLN A 17 0.54 -4.73 -9.74
C GLN A 17 1.08 -6.09 -9.32
N ASP A 18 1.28 -6.98 -10.29
CA ASP A 18 1.79 -8.32 -9.99
C ASP A 18 3.19 -8.25 -9.41
N ALA A 19 4.07 -7.46 -10.03
CA ALA A 19 5.44 -7.33 -9.54
C ALA A 19 5.47 -6.70 -8.14
N PHE A 20 4.62 -5.71 -7.92
CA PHE A 20 4.54 -5.06 -6.62
C PHE A 20 4.06 -6.04 -5.54
N ALA A 21 3.08 -6.86 -5.91
CA ALA A 21 2.59 -7.89 -4.99
C ALA A 21 3.71 -8.83 -4.58
N LYS A 22 4.54 -9.22 -5.53
CA LYS A 22 5.67 -10.10 -5.23
C LYS A 22 6.67 -9.44 -4.32
N GLU A 23 6.92 -8.15 -4.54
CA GLU A 23 7.85 -7.41 -3.69
C GLU A 23 7.37 -7.35 -2.25
N LEU A 24 6.06 -7.23 -2.07
CA LEU A 24 5.50 -7.10 -0.73
C LEU A 24 5.11 -8.44 -0.11
N GLY A 25 5.18 -9.51 -0.88
CA GLY A 25 4.81 -10.82 -0.37
C GLY A 25 3.32 -11.00 -0.18
N VAL A 26 2.51 -10.37 -1.02
CA VAL A 26 1.05 -10.50 -0.95
C VAL A 26 0.53 -10.94 -2.30
N ALA A 27 -0.76 -11.30 -2.34
CA ALA A 27 -1.39 -11.72 -3.57
C ALA A 27 -1.64 -10.52 -4.49
N TYR A 28 -1.67 -10.78 -5.79
CA TYR A 28 -2.02 -9.75 -6.74
C TYR A 28 -3.37 -9.12 -6.43
N SER A 29 -4.35 -9.95 -6.09
CA SER A 29 -5.68 -9.45 -5.78
C SER A 29 -5.67 -8.49 -4.59
N THR A 30 -4.75 -8.70 -3.66
CA THR A 30 -4.63 -7.80 -2.52
C THR A 30 -4.21 -6.41 -2.96
N ILE A 31 -3.23 -6.32 -3.85
CA ILE A 31 -2.80 -5.03 -4.38
C ILE A 31 -3.95 -4.36 -5.12
N ASN A 32 -4.65 -5.12 -5.94
CA ASN A 32 -5.76 -4.58 -6.70
C ASN A 32 -6.85 -4.02 -5.78
N ARG A 33 -7.15 -4.74 -4.71
CA ARG A 33 -8.17 -4.27 -3.77
C ARG A 33 -7.74 -3.00 -3.05
N TRP A 34 -6.46 -2.88 -2.71
CA TRP A 34 -5.97 -1.65 -2.10
C TRP A 34 -6.10 -0.47 -3.07
N GLU A 35 -5.74 -0.69 -4.33
CA GLU A 35 -5.71 0.40 -5.30
C GLU A 35 -7.08 0.79 -5.80
N THR A 36 -8.08 -0.07 -5.63
CA THR A 36 -9.45 0.26 -6.00
C THR A 36 -10.27 0.71 -4.80
N GLY A 37 -9.64 0.78 -3.62
CA GLY A 37 -10.33 1.28 -2.43
C GLY A 37 -11.24 0.26 -1.77
N LYS A 38 -11.17 -1.00 -2.17
CA LYS A 38 -12.05 -2.03 -1.61
C LYS A 38 -11.58 -2.54 -0.25
N SER A 39 -10.32 -2.38 0.04
CA SER A 39 -9.80 -2.71 1.36
C SER A 39 -8.56 -1.88 1.60
N LYS A 40 -8.12 -1.83 2.86
CA LYS A 40 -6.89 -1.12 3.17
C LYS A 40 -5.90 -2.11 3.77
N PRO A 41 -4.60 -1.80 3.67
CA PRO A 41 -3.58 -2.69 4.24
C PRO A 41 -3.76 -2.84 5.74
N ASN A 42 -3.56 -4.06 6.23
CA ASN A 42 -3.54 -4.27 7.68
C ASN A 42 -2.16 -3.87 8.20
N LEU A 43 -1.98 -4.02 9.51
CA LEU A 43 -0.75 -3.56 10.15
C LEU A 43 0.48 -4.25 9.57
N SER A 44 0.38 -5.55 9.35
CA SER A 44 1.49 -6.31 8.80
C SER A 44 1.86 -5.81 7.39
N ALA A 45 0.84 -5.54 6.57
CA ALA A 45 1.06 -5.04 5.24
C ALA A 45 1.66 -3.64 5.26
N MET A 46 1.25 -2.81 6.23
CA MET A 46 1.82 -1.48 6.36
C MET A 46 3.30 -1.55 6.68
N LYS A 47 3.72 -2.52 7.48
CA LYS A 47 5.13 -2.69 7.76
C LYS A 47 5.90 -3.06 6.50
N SER A 48 5.34 -3.94 5.69
CA SER A 48 5.98 -4.32 4.43
C SER A 48 6.09 -3.13 3.48
N LEU A 49 5.04 -2.32 3.40
CA LEU A 49 5.07 -1.12 2.58
C LEU A 49 6.13 -0.14 3.05
N LYS A 50 6.22 0.04 4.37
CA LYS A 50 7.21 0.95 4.91
C LYS A 50 8.62 0.48 4.60
N ASP A 51 8.87 -0.81 4.81
CA ASP A 51 10.19 -1.37 4.51
C ASP A 51 10.53 -1.20 3.05
N TYR A 52 9.56 -1.46 2.18
CA TYR A 52 9.78 -1.32 0.75
C TYR A 52 10.14 0.12 0.39
N CYS A 53 9.40 1.08 0.94
CA CYS A 53 9.66 2.48 0.65
C CYS A 53 11.04 2.88 1.13
N GLU A 54 11.43 2.44 2.33
CA GLU A 54 12.73 2.78 2.88
C GLU A 54 13.86 2.22 2.05
N LYS A 55 13.71 0.98 1.60
CA LYS A 55 14.73 0.34 0.79
C LYS A 55 14.91 1.04 -0.55
N ASN A 56 13.85 1.60 -1.08
CA ASN A 56 13.87 2.15 -2.43
C ASN A 56 13.88 3.67 -2.45
N GLY A 57 14.10 4.30 -1.32
CA GLY A 57 14.19 5.75 -1.26
C GLY A 57 12.89 6.46 -1.57
N LEU A 58 11.76 5.82 -1.29
CA LEU A 58 10.46 6.40 -1.52
C LEU A 58 9.86 6.88 -0.20
N SER A 59 9.09 7.96 -0.27
CA SER A 59 8.46 8.49 0.93
C SER A 59 7.25 7.64 1.31
N PHE A 60 7.18 7.27 2.57
CA PHE A 60 6.04 6.53 3.11
C PHE A 60 5.05 7.45 3.81
N ASP A 61 5.41 8.72 3.98
CA ASP A 61 4.67 9.64 4.84
C ASP A 61 3.21 9.80 4.43
N GLU A 62 2.95 9.92 3.13
CA GLU A 62 1.59 10.13 2.67
C GLU A 62 0.72 8.89 2.88
N ILE A 63 1.32 7.71 2.68
CA ILE A 63 0.58 6.47 2.93
C ILE A 63 0.24 6.36 4.40
N GLU A 64 1.21 6.62 5.25
CA GLU A 64 0.99 6.53 6.70
C GLU A 64 -0.09 7.49 7.14
N ALA A 65 -0.02 8.74 6.68
CA ALA A 65 -0.99 9.74 7.09
C ALA A 65 -2.40 9.35 6.66
N GLU A 66 -2.55 8.91 5.43
CA GLU A 66 -3.85 8.51 4.92
C GLU A 66 -4.39 7.28 5.63
N TRP A 67 -3.50 6.34 5.93
CA TRP A 67 -3.91 5.12 6.61
C TRP A 67 -4.42 5.42 8.01
N LEU A 68 -3.76 6.34 8.71
CA LEU A 68 -4.12 6.68 10.08
C LEU A 68 -5.43 7.42 10.19
N ILE A 69 -5.75 8.27 9.21
CA ILE A 69 -6.98 9.04 9.29
C ILE A 69 -8.16 8.34 8.64
N GLN A 70 -7.91 7.26 7.91
CA GLN A 70 -8.99 6.56 7.23
C GLN A 70 -9.82 5.79 8.25
N PRO A 71 -11.15 5.91 8.21
CA PRO A 71 -11.98 5.16 9.17
C PRO A 71 -11.70 3.68 9.03
N SER A 72 -11.58 3.01 10.16
CA SER A 72 -11.30 1.60 10.16
C SER A 72 -12.55 0.80 9.87
N GLN A 73 -12.43 -0.16 8.97
CA GLN A 73 -13.54 -1.06 8.69
C GLN A 73 -13.77 -2.00 9.85
N GLU A 74 -12.76 -2.23 10.62
CA GLU A 74 -12.83 -3.20 11.72
C GLU A 74 -13.53 -2.65 12.92
N GLU A 75 -13.82 -1.40 12.91
CA GLU A 75 -14.37 -0.77 14.11
C GLU A 75 -15.82 -1.03 14.32
N LYS A 76 -16.44 -1.68 13.39
CA LYS A 76 -17.83 -1.98 13.58
C LYS A 76 -18.10 -2.76 14.80
#